data_8f4e1c0b4074e6854a37c54c8a1c23fc
#
_entry.id   8f4e1c0b4074e6854a37c54c8a1c23fc
#
_cell.length_a   1.000
_cell.length_b   1.000
_cell.length_c   1.000
_cell.angle_alpha   90.00
_cell.angle_beta   90.00
_cell.angle_gamma   90.00
#
_symmetry.space_group_name_H-M   'P 1'
#
loop_
_entity.id
_entity.type
_entity.pdbx_description
1 polymer ?
#
loop_
_entity_poly.entity_id
_entity_poly.type
_entity_poly.pdbx_seq_one_letter_code
_entity_poly.pdbx_strand_id
1 'polypeptide(L)'
;VTGIKIGVIGAGSVAWSSKLIHDLLHMPSLYGSKVYLMDINEERLRLLRGFAERYMSEIGGSYEFITTTDRLEAIRDADIVVNTAMYGGHQYYEEMRRI
;
A
#
# COMPACT_ATOMS: atom_id res chain seq x y z
N VAL A 1 17.67 5.68 -9.27
CA VAL A 1 16.93 4.45 -9.46
C VAL A 1 15.47 4.76 -9.54
N THR A 2 14.86 4.28 -10.57
CA THR A 2 13.44 4.46 -10.73
C THR A 2 12.78 3.08 -10.78
N GLY A 3 11.60 3.02 -10.22
CA GLY A 3 10.80 1.83 -10.41
C GLY A 3 11.11 0.68 -9.49
N ILE A 4 10.88 0.85 -8.20
CA ILE A 4 10.86 -0.30 -7.29
C ILE A 4 9.43 -0.82 -7.23
N LYS A 5 9.28 -2.00 -6.66
CA LYS A 5 7.98 -2.60 -6.43
C LYS A 5 7.68 -2.58 -4.93
N ILE A 6 6.55 -1.99 -4.58
CA ILE A 6 6.09 -1.90 -3.20
C ILE A 6 4.81 -2.73 -3.08
N GLY A 7 4.82 -3.72 -2.20
CA GLY A 7 3.65 -4.54 -1.96
C GLY A 7 3.01 -4.13 -0.64
N VAL A 8 1.72 -3.82 -0.67
CA VAL A 8 0.96 -3.43 0.51
C VAL A 8 -0.08 -4.51 0.80
N ILE A 9 0.10 -5.23 1.90
CA ILE A 9 -0.79 -6.32 2.29
C ILE A 9 -1.81 -5.79 3.29
N GLY A 10 -3.09 -6.09 3.04
CA GLY A 10 -4.16 -5.60 3.88
C GLY A 10 -4.54 -4.17 3.58
N ALA A 11 -4.39 -3.77 2.33
CA ALA A 11 -4.59 -2.39 1.90
C ALA A 11 -6.00 -1.87 2.10
N GLY A 12 -6.97 -2.77 2.33
CA GLY A 12 -8.35 -2.37 2.55
C GLY A 12 -8.57 -1.55 3.81
N SER A 13 -7.59 -1.47 4.70
CA SER A 13 -7.67 -0.56 5.85
C SER A 13 -7.47 0.87 5.35
N VAL A 14 -8.57 1.52 5.01
CA VAL A 14 -8.55 2.80 4.32
C VAL A 14 -7.82 3.89 5.11
N ALA A 15 -8.07 3.94 6.41
CA ALA A 15 -7.46 4.99 7.25
C ALA A 15 -5.94 4.93 7.21
N TRP A 16 -5.38 3.73 7.34
CA TRP A 16 -3.93 3.58 7.33
C TRP A 16 -3.35 3.67 5.92
N SER A 17 -4.06 3.07 4.95
CA SER A 17 -3.56 3.09 3.57
C SER A 17 -3.56 4.48 2.98
N SER A 18 -4.53 5.33 3.33
CA SER A 18 -4.53 6.70 2.84
C SER A 18 -3.34 7.49 3.41
N LYS A 19 -2.94 7.20 4.64
CA LYS A 19 -1.76 7.83 5.22
C LYS A 19 -0.50 7.37 4.48
N LEU A 20 -0.40 6.08 4.17
CA LEU A 20 0.73 5.55 3.43
C LEU A 20 0.81 6.19 2.05
N ILE A 21 -0.31 6.31 1.37
CA ILE A 21 -0.35 6.92 0.04
C ILE A 21 0.09 8.38 0.12
N HIS A 22 -0.40 9.10 1.12
CA HIS A 22 0.02 10.48 1.34
C HIS A 22 1.54 10.57 1.48
N ASP A 23 2.12 9.70 2.29
CA ASP A 23 3.56 9.70 2.50
C ASP A 23 4.32 9.40 1.22
N LEU A 24 3.85 8.41 0.44
CA LEU A 24 4.49 8.06 -0.82
C LEU A 24 4.47 9.22 -1.81
N LEU A 25 3.37 9.96 -1.87
CA LEU A 25 3.26 11.08 -2.80
C LEU A 25 4.19 12.23 -2.44
N HIS A 26 4.72 12.22 -1.23
CA HIS A 26 5.70 13.21 -0.81
C HIS A 26 7.13 12.66 -0.80
N MET A 27 7.36 11.55 -1.51
CA MET A 27 8.68 10.93 -1.61
C MET A 27 9.12 10.87 -3.08
N PRO A 28 9.58 11.99 -3.64
CA PRO A 28 9.93 12.01 -5.07
C PRO A 28 10.99 10.98 -5.47
N SER A 29 11.83 10.57 -4.53
CA SER A 29 12.87 9.57 -4.84
C SER A 29 12.28 8.22 -5.22
N LEU A 30 11.02 7.96 -4.91
CA LEU A 30 10.36 6.70 -5.24
C LEU A 30 9.44 6.81 -6.46
N TYR A 31 9.31 7.97 -7.05
CA TYR A 31 8.43 8.15 -8.21
C TYR A 31 8.85 7.22 -9.35
N GLY A 32 7.87 6.70 -10.06
CA GLY A 32 8.08 5.69 -11.08
C GLY A 32 7.89 4.28 -10.58
N SER A 33 7.64 4.12 -9.29
CA SER A 33 7.47 2.81 -8.67
C SER A 33 6.06 2.26 -8.87
N LYS A 34 5.92 0.95 -8.73
CA LYS A 34 4.64 0.28 -8.76
C LYS A 34 4.23 -0.05 -7.33
N VAL A 35 3.00 0.31 -6.98
CA VAL A 35 2.45 0.04 -5.65
C VAL A 35 1.32 -0.96 -5.80
N TYR A 36 1.54 -2.18 -5.32
CA TYR A 36 0.54 -3.23 -5.35
C TYR A 36 -0.27 -3.17 -4.07
N LEU A 37 -1.55 -2.89 -4.21
CA LEU A 37 -2.47 -2.80 -3.09
C LEU A 37 -3.25 -4.11 -3.02
N MET A 38 -3.00 -4.91 -2.00
CA MET A 38 -3.60 -6.23 -1.87
C MET A 38 -4.56 -6.29 -0.69
N ASP A 39 -5.73 -6.83 -0.94
CA ASP A 39 -6.70 -7.12 0.11
C ASP A 39 -7.68 -8.16 -0.43
N ILE A 40 -8.35 -8.86 0.47
CA ILE A 40 -9.37 -9.82 0.06
C ILE A 40 -10.67 -9.13 -0.35
N ASN A 41 -10.85 -7.88 0.02
CA ASN A 41 -12.06 -7.12 -0.28
C ASN A 41 -11.85 -6.26 -1.53
N GLU A 42 -12.37 -6.73 -2.66
CA GLU A 42 -12.18 -6.04 -3.94
C GLU A 42 -12.84 -4.67 -3.97
N GLU A 43 -13.97 -4.52 -3.29
CA GLU A 43 -14.68 -3.25 -3.26
C GLU A 43 -13.83 -2.17 -2.60
N ARG A 44 -13.21 -2.52 -1.47
CA ARG A 44 -12.33 -1.58 -0.78
C ARG A 44 -11.11 -1.24 -1.61
N LEU A 45 -10.56 -2.22 -2.33
CA LEU A 45 -9.42 -1.98 -3.20
C LEU A 45 -9.78 -0.98 -4.29
N ARG A 46 -10.96 -1.13 -4.89
CA ARG A 46 -11.39 -0.23 -5.94
C ARG A 46 -11.53 1.19 -5.44
N LEU A 47 -12.12 1.35 -4.26
CA LEU A 47 -12.28 2.67 -3.66
C LEU A 47 -10.93 3.29 -3.31
N LEU A 48 -10.04 2.48 -2.77
CA LEU A 48 -8.72 2.96 -2.38
C LEU A 48 -7.91 3.38 -3.61
N ARG A 49 -7.97 2.59 -4.67
CA ARG A 49 -7.25 2.92 -5.89
C ARG A 49 -7.76 4.23 -6.48
N GLY A 50 -9.08 4.41 -6.50
CA GLY A 50 -9.67 5.66 -6.98
C GLY A 50 -9.21 6.85 -6.16
N PHE A 51 -9.16 6.68 -4.84
CA PHE A 51 -8.65 7.73 -3.95
C PHE A 51 -7.18 8.03 -4.26
N ALA A 52 -6.36 7.00 -4.40
CA ALA A 52 -4.94 7.17 -4.62
C ALA A 52 -4.66 7.90 -5.93
N GLU A 53 -5.36 7.52 -6.99
CA GLU A 53 -5.16 8.14 -8.29
C GLU A 53 -5.63 9.58 -8.30
N ARG A 54 -6.75 9.86 -7.65
CA ARG A 54 -7.24 11.23 -7.56
C ARG A 54 -6.29 12.09 -6.74
N TYR A 55 -5.85 11.59 -5.60
CA TYR A 55 -4.97 12.33 -4.73
C TYR A 55 -3.65 12.62 -5.43
N MET A 56 -3.14 11.63 -6.18
CA MET A 56 -1.92 11.80 -6.96
C MET A 56 -2.08 12.88 -8.02
N SER A 57 -3.24 12.97 -8.66
CA SER A 57 -3.47 13.99 -9.69
C SER A 57 -3.54 15.39 -9.08
N GLU A 58 -3.92 15.51 -7.82
CA GLU A 58 -4.03 16.81 -7.16
C GLU A 58 -2.69 17.28 -6.60
N ILE A 59 -1.93 16.37 -6.00
CA ILE A 59 -0.68 16.73 -5.34
C ILE A 59 0.50 16.64 -6.30
N GLY A 60 0.40 15.74 -7.25
CA GLY A 60 1.51 15.38 -8.11
C GLY A 60 2.13 14.08 -7.63
N GLY A 61 3.00 13.53 -8.45
CA GLY A 61 3.61 12.25 -8.15
C GLY A 61 3.54 11.37 -9.38
N SER A 62 4.21 10.23 -9.30
CA SER A 62 4.26 9.31 -10.42
C SER A 62 4.38 7.89 -9.89
N TYR A 63 3.25 7.30 -9.58
CA TYR A 63 3.16 5.91 -9.16
C TYR A 63 2.14 5.18 -10.01
N GLU A 64 2.35 3.89 -10.16
CA GLU A 64 1.34 3.02 -10.75
C GLU A 64 0.72 2.21 -9.62
N PHE A 65 -0.58 2.41 -9.38
CA PHE A 65 -1.29 1.68 -8.33
C PHE A 65 -2.00 0.49 -8.95
N ILE A 66 -1.68 -0.70 -8.47
CA ILE A 66 -2.22 -1.95 -8.99
C ILE A 66 -2.93 -2.66 -7.84
N THR A 67 -4.19 -3.03 -8.04
CA THR A 67 -4.94 -3.76 -7.01
C THR A 67 -4.93 -5.24 -7.31
N THR A 68 -4.89 -6.05 -6.27
CA THR A 68 -4.92 -7.49 -6.42
C THR A 68 -5.48 -8.14 -5.16
N THR A 69 -6.13 -9.28 -5.32
CA THR A 69 -6.54 -10.11 -4.18
C THR A 69 -5.56 -11.24 -3.93
N ASP A 70 -4.51 -11.34 -4.75
CA ASP A 70 -3.50 -12.39 -4.64
C ASP A 70 -2.28 -11.86 -3.92
N ARG A 71 -2.07 -12.35 -2.69
CA ARG A 71 -0.94 -11.90 -1.89
C ARG A 71 0.40 -12.19 -2.56
N LEU A 72 0.51 -13.34 -3.24
CA LEU A 72 1.75 -13.70 -3.90
C LEU A 72 2.08 -12.73 -5.03
N GLU A 73 1.06 -12.26 -5.75
CA GLU A 73 1.29 -11.27 -6.79
C GLU A 73 1.84 -9.97 -6.21
N ALA A 74 1.34 -9.58 -5.04
CA ALA A 74 1.77 -8.35 -4.41
C ALA A 74 3.20 -8.42 -3.89
N ILE A 75 3.62 -9.56 -3.37
CA ILE A 75 4.94 -9.67 -2.72
C ILE A 75 6.03 -10.22 -3.61
N ARG A 76 5.66 -10.86 -4.74
CA ARG A 76 6.67 -11.45 -5.63
C ARG A 76 7.62 -10.38 -6.16
N ASP A 77 8.89 -10.56 -5.90
CA ASP A 77 9.93 -9.62 -6.34
C ASP A 77 9.73 -8.20 -5.83
N ALA A 78 9.00 -8.05 -4.74
CA ALA A 78 8.80 -6.74 -4.14
C ALA A 78 10.07 -6.28 -3.43
N ASP A 79 10.42 -5.02 -3.63
CA ASP A 79 11.57 -4.43 -2.94
C ASP A 79 11.20 -4.05 -1.52
N ILE A 80 9.94 -3.65 -1.31
CA ILE A 80 9.44 -3.29 0.00
C ILE A 80 8.07 -3.94 0.17
N VAL A 81 7.84 -4.54 1.33
CA VAL A 81 6.53 -5.11 1.67
C VAL A 81 6.03 -4.43 2.95
N VAL A 82 4.85 -3.85 2.87
CA VAL A 82 4.21 -3.20 4.00
C VAL A 82 2.99 -4.03 4.39
N ASN A 83 2.95 -4.48 5.64
CA ASN A 83 1.82 -5.26 6.13
C ASN A 83 0.98 -4.38 7.05
N THR A 84 -0.14 -3.89 6.53
CA THR A 84 -0.99 -2.97 7.29
C THR A 84 -1.69 -3.66 8.45
N ALA A 85 -1.81 -4.98 8.42
CA ALA A 85 -2.41 -5.72 9.51
C ALA A 85 -1.63 -5.53 10.81
N MET A 86 -0.33 -5.31 10.71
CA MET A 86 0.49 -5.08 11.90
C MET A 86 0.22 -3.71 12.51
N TYR A 87 -0.17 -2.75 11.68
CA TYR A 87 -0.53 -1.42 12.18
C TYR A 87 -1.92 -1.39 12.77
N GLY A 88 -2.89 -2.00 12.06
CA GLY A 88 -4.24 -2.10 12.58
C GLY A 88 -4.33 -2.99 13.81
N GLY A 89 -3.42 -3.97 13.90
CA GLY A 89 -3.36 -4.90 15.02
C GLY A 89 -2.18 -4.67 15.93
N HIS A 90 -1.83 -3.42 16.15
CA HIS A 90 -0.64 -3.08 16.92
C HIS A 90 -0.62 -3.74 18.30
N GLN A 91 -1.74 -3.70 18.99
CA GLN A 91 -1.85 -4.31 20.30
C GLN A 91 -1.66 -5.82 20.22
N TYR A 92 -2.28 -6.44 19.23
CA TYR A 92 -2.16 -7.86 19.00
C TYR A 92 -0.71 -8.26 18.73
N TYR A 93 -0.03 -7.46 17.93
CA TYR A 93 1.36 -7.71 17.59
C TYR A 93 2.25 -7.65 18.83
N GLU A 94 2.00 -6.68 19.72
CA GLU A 94 2.77 -6.57 20.94
C GLU A 94 2.56 -7.76 21.85
N GLU A 95 1.32 -8.24 21.92
CA GLU A 95 1.02 -9.42 22.72
C GLU A 95 1.77 -10.64 22.19
N MET A 96 1.82 -10.79 20.90
CA MET A 96 2.57 -11.90 20.30
C MET A 96 4.05 -11.82 20.62
N ARG A 97 4.60 -10.64 20.68
CA ARG A 97 6.01 -10.47 20.98
C ARG A 97 6.35 -10.86 22.41
N ARG A 98 5.39 -10.80 23.31
CA ARG A 98 5.62 -11.14 24.71
C ARG A 98 5.63 -12.65 24.95
N ILE A 99 5.09 -13.39 24.02
CA ILE A 99 5.06 -14.83 24.12
C ILE A 99 6.42 -15.41 23.75
#